data_ee042f0ccbb8629dd26d878477ee9350
#
_entry.id   ee042f0ccbb8629dd26d878477ee9350
#
_cell.length_a   1.000
_cell.length_b   1.000
_cell.length_c   1.000
_cell.angle_alpha   90.00
_cell.angle_beta   90.00
_cell.angle_gamma   90.00
#
_symmetry.space_group_name_H-M   'P 1'
#
loop_
_entity.id
_entity.type
_entity.pdbx_description
1 polymer ?
#
loop_
_entity_poly.entity_id
_entity_poly.type
_entity_poly.pdbx_seq_one_letter_code
_entity_poly.pdbx_strand_id
1 'polypeptide(L)'
;MASHPLPLAGSPPVEVWTASVNGKQVQTIIKSHDILLDVLRDGIGSLGTKRGCDMGTCGCCTVLIDGEPRLSCMTLALEAKDRQVTTVEGLSDGHHLHPIQEMFAECGGSQCGFCTPGFLVTSAALLEANPTPTRQEAMDAIEGNLCRCTGYQQIVDSIMSASKILSEGIQNKPITEPASDPDPGFGG
;
A
#
# COMPACT_ATOMS: atom_id res chain seq x y z
N MET A 1 -16.14 -32.19 -38.84
CA MET A 1 -15.38 -31.23 -37.97
C MET A 1 -15.15 -31.93 -36.64
N ALA A 2 -13.94 -32.39 -36.39
CA ALA A 2 -13.58 -33.06 -35.12
C ALA A 2 -13.44 -32.01 -34.04
N SER A 3 -14.33 -32.02 -33.04
CA SER A 3 -14.17 -31.22 -31.84
C SER A 3 -12.98 -31.76 -31.03
N HIS A 4 -11.85 -31.08 -31.06
CA HIS A 4 -10.81 -31.31 -30.11
C HIS A 4 -11.33 -30.89 -28.72
N PRO A 5 -11.42 -31.81 -27.73
CA PRO A 5 -11.71 -31.42 -26.38
C PRO A 5 -10.52 -30.57 -25.90
N LEU A 6 -10.82 -29.37 -25.41
CA LEU A 6 -9.80 -28.56 -24.68
C LEU A 6 -9.27 -29.42 -23.53
N PRO A 7 -7.96 -29.51 -23.35
CA PRO A 7 -7.40 -30.21 -22.19
C PRO A 7 -8.00 -29.59 -20.94
N LEU A 8 -8.57 -30.42 -20.07
CA LEU A 8 -8.99 -29.98 -18.73
C LEU A 8 -7.79 -29.37 -18.07
N ALA A 9 -7.88 -28.09 -17.75
CA ALA A 9 -6.81 -27.38 -17.07
C ALA A 9 -6.47 -28.15 -15.77
N GLY A 10 -5.26 -28.67 -15.68
CA GLY A 10 -4.74 -29.20 -14.42
C GLY A 10 -4.82 -28.12 -13.35
N SER A 11 -4.81 -28.52 -12.08
CA SER A 11 -4.73 -27.53 -10.99
C SER A 11 -3.57 -26.58 -11.25
N PRO A 12 -3.76 -25.27 -11.08
CA PRO A 12 -2.69 -24.30 -11.31
C PRO A 12 -1.47 -24.66 -10.45
N PRO A 13 -0.26 -24.48 -10.97
CA PRO A 13 0.95 -24.73 -10.19
C PRO A 13 0.92 -23.86 -8.93
N VAL A 14 1.26 -24.48 -7.81
CA VAL A 14 1.45 -23.81 -6.53
C VAL A 14 2.93 -23.67 -6.27
N GLU A 15 3.31 -22.53 -5.70
CA GLU A 15 4.70 -22.29 -5.33
C GLU A 15 4.80 -21.52 -4.00
N VAL A 16 5.97 -21.57 -3.41
CA VAL A 16 6.30 -20.80 -2.22
C VAL A 16 6.59 -19.37 -2.67
N TRP A 17 5.81 -18.44 -2.14
CA TRP A 17 6.02 -17.01 -2.30
C TRP A 17 6.74 -16.46 -1.09
N THR A 18 7.78 -15.69 -1.34
CA THR A 18 8.57 -14.98 -0.34
C THR A 18 8.63 -13.51 -0.72
N ALA A 19 8.57 -12.63 0.27
CA ALA A 19 8.80 -11.20 0.09
C ALA A 19 9.17 -10.54 1.43
N SER A 20 9.76 -9.36 1.38
CA SER A 20 9.88 -8.50 2.55
C SER A 20 8.64 -7.61 2.63
N VAL A 21 7.72 -7.88 3.55
CA VAL A 21 6.52 -7.05 3.76
C VAL A 21 6.69 -6.23 5.02
N ASN A 22 6.67 -4.91 4.88
CA ASN A 22 6.87 -3.95 5.97
C ASN A 22 8.17 -4.23 6.76
N GLY A 23 9.25 -4.58 6.03
CA GLY A 23 10.55 -4.90 6.59
C GLY A 23 10.67 -6.29 7.22
N LYS A 24 9.61 -7.10 7.24
CA LYS A 24 9.62 -8.47 7.75
C LYS A 24 9.62 -9.48 6.60
N GLN A 25 10.49 -10.49 6.67
CA GLN A 25 10.45 -11.61 5.71
C GLN A 25 9.21 -12.45 5.98
N VAL A 26 8.38 -12.62 4.96
CA VAL A 26 7.16 -13.42 5.01
C VAL A 26 7.19 -14.50 3.95
N GLN A 27 6.49 -15.59 4.22
CA GLN A 27 6.39 -16.73 3.33
C GLN A 27 4.97 -17.29 3.34
N THR A 28 4.43 -17.58 2.16
CA THR A 28 3.13 -18.24 2.02
C THR A 28 3.10 -19.06 0.72
N ILE A 29 2.06 -19.86 0.55
CA ILE A 29 1.84 -20.63 -0.68
C ILE A 29 0.88 -19.86 -1.58
N ILE A 30 1.24 -19.72 -2.84
CA ILE A 30 0.42 -19.05 -3.85
C ILE A 30 0.18 -19.96 -5.07
N LYS A 31 -0.84 -19.63 -5.82
CA LYS A 31 -1.06 -20.10 -7.19
C LYS A 31 -0.56 -19.08 -8.19
N SER A 32 -0.19 -19.50 -9.38
CA SER A 32 0.39 -18.61 -10.40
C SER A 32 -0.51 -17.44 -10.83
N HIS A 33 -1.81 -17.52 -10.57
CA HIS A 33 -2.79 -16.49 -10.91
C HIS A 33 -3.23 -15.63 -9.70
N ASP A 34 -2.69 -15.89 -8.51
CA ASP A 34 -3.07 -15.12 -7.33
C ASP A 34 -2.58 -13.67 -7.46
N ILE A 35 -3.47 -12.73 -7.17
CA ILE A 35 -3.13 -11.32 -7.15
C ILE A 35 -2.50 -10.95 -5.81
N LEU A 36 -1.61 -9.96 -5.83
CA LEU A 36 -0.89 -9.53 -4.64
C LEU A 36 -1.83 -9.10 -3.50
N LEU A 37 -2.96 -8.47 -3.82
CA LEU A 37 -3.94 -8.05 -2.82
C LEU A 37 -4.47 -9.22 -1.98
N ASP A 38 -4.78 -10.35 -2.60
CA ASP A 38 -5.30 -11.54 -1.89
C ASP A 38 -4.22 -12.18 -1.03
N VAL A 39 -2.99 -12.24 -1.54
CA VAL A 39 -1.85 -12.74 -0.77
C VAL A 39 -1.58 -11.88 0.46
N LEU A 40 -1.60 -10.55 0.31
CA LEU A 40 -1.41 -9.64 1.45
C LEU A 40 -2.51 -9.80 2.49
N ARG A 41 -3.79 -9.83 2.08
CA ARG A 41 -4.92 -9.84 3.00
C ARG A 41 -5.20 -11.23 3.58
N ASP A 42 -5.31 -12.22 2.71
CA ASP A 42 -5.79 -13.55 3.08
C ASP A 42 -4.63 -14.53 3.32
N GLY A 43 -3.50 -14.33 2.66
CA GLY A 43 -2.32 -15.16 2.80
C GLY A 43 -1.46 -14.82 4.03
N ILE A 44 -1.25 -13.54 4.33
CA ILE A 44 -0.38 -13.09 5.42
C ILE A 44 -1.07 -12.17 6.45
N GLY A 45 -2.35 -11.85 6.27
CA GLY A 45 -3.15 -11.13 7.26
C GLY A 45 -2.92 -9.60 7.32
N SER A 46 -2.27 -8.98 6.32
CA SER A 46 -2.13 -7.52 6.23
C SER A 46 -3.43 -6.90 5.75
N LEU A 47 -4.30 -6.51 6.68
CA LEU A 47 -5.68 -6.08 6.41
C LEU A 47 -5.82 -4.57 6.12
N GLY A 48 -4.78 -3.78 6.29
CA GLY A 48 -4.78 -2.34 6.02
C GLY A 48 -5.05 -2.03 4.56
N THR A 49 -4.45 -2.80 3.63
CA THR A 49 -4.73 -2.69 2.20
C THR A 49 -6.16 -3.10 1.89
N LYS A 50 -6.94 -2.26 1.19
CA LYS A 50 -8.39 -2.47 1.01
C LYS A 50 -8.76 -2.82 -0.43
N ARG A 51 -9.79 -3.69 -0.56
CA ARG A 51 -10.44 -3.99 -1.83
C ARG A 51 -11.67 -3.07 -2.00
N GLY A 52 -11.54 -1.99 -2.76
CA GLY A 52 -12.63 -1.05 -3.04
C GLY A 52 -13.31 -1.28 -4.40
N CYS A 53 -12.63 -1.98 -5.30
CA CYS A 53 -13.14 -2.40 -6.61
C CYS A 53 -12.40 -3.64 -7.09
N ASP A 54 -12.79 -4.20 -8.25
CA ASP A 54 -12.10 -5.33 -8.90
C ASP A 54 -11.64 -4.99 -10.33
N MET A 55 -11.46 -3.70 -10.62
CA MET A 55 -11.15 -3.22 -11.98
C MET A 55 -10.01 -2.18 -12.02
N GLY A 56 -9.23 -2.06 -10.95
CA GLY A 56 -8.05 -1.17 -10.93
C GLY A 56 -8.34 0.33 -10.93
N THR A 57 -9.54 0.79 -10.55
CA THR A 57 -9.93 2.20 -10.68
C THR A 57 -9.94 2.98 -9.37
N CYS A 58 -10.08 2.33 -8.20
CA CYS A 58 -10.34 3.05 -6.95
C CYS A 58 -9.10 3.43 -6.14
N GLY A 59 -7.95 2.81 -6.37
CA GLY A 59 -6.71 3.10 -5.65
C GLY A 59 -6.64 2.64 -4.19
N CYS A 60 -7.73 2.08 -3.61
CA CYS A 60 -7.75 1.66 -2.19
C CYS A 60 -6.75 0.54 -1.87
N CYS A 61 -6.31 -0.20 -2.89
CA CYS A 61 -5.38 -1.31 -2.78
C CYS A 61 -3.92 -0.93 -3.08
N THR A 62 -3.59 0.35 -3.15
CA THR A 62 -2.22 0.81 -3.43
C THR A 62 -1.27 0.36 -2.33
N VAL A 63 -0.15 -0.20 -2.75
CA VAL A 63 1.01 -0.58 -1.95
C VAL A 63 2.27 -0.08 -2.64
N LEU A 64 3.41 -0.01 -1.94
CA LEU A 64 4.69 0.22 -2.59
C LEU A 64 5.36 -1.12 -2.87
N ILE A 65 5.91 -1.27 -4.07
CA ILE A 65 6.80 -2.37 -4.43
C ILE A 65 8.14 -1.75 -4.79
N ASP A 66 9.15 -1.98 -3.97
CA ASP A 66 10.47 -1.35 -4.06
C ASP A 66 10.39 0.19 -4.12
N GLY A 67 9.48 0.78 -3.32
CA GLY A 67 9.24 2.22 -3.26
C GLY A 67 8.23 2.76 -4.29
N GLU A 68 7.89 2.00 -5.33
CA GLU A 68 6.98 2.43 -6.38
C GLU A 68 5.51 2.10 -6.08
N PRO A 69 4.57 3.05 -6.18
CA PRO A 69 3.17 2.79 -5.93
C PRO A 69 2.57 1.88 -7.02
N ARG A 70 1.92 0.81 -6.57
CA ARG A 70 1.28 -0.21 -7.43
C ARG A 70 -0.09 -0.59 -6.89
N LEU A 71 -1.01 -0.86 -7.80
CA LEU A 71 -2.33 -1.41 -7.46
C LEU A 71 -2.22 -2.91 -7.22
N SER A 72 -2.25 -3.35 -5.98
CA SER A 72 -2.07 -4.77 -5.64
C SER A 72 -3.18 -5.67 -6.20
N CYS A 73 -4.37 -5.14 -6.52
CA CYS A 73 -5.43 -5.87 -7.20
C CYS A 73 -5.15 -6.14 -8.69
N MET A 74 -4.21 -5.41 -9.30
CA MET A 74 -3.80 -5.53 -10.71
C MET A 74 -2.38 -6.09 -10.86
N THR A 75 -1.74 -6.47 -9.77
CA THR A 75 -0.39 -7.01 -9.72
C THR A 75 -0.47 -8.49 -9.35
N LEU A 76 0.14 -9.38 -10.13
CA LEU A 76 0.29 -10.78 -9.75
C LEU A 76 1.22 -10.89 -8.55
N ALA A 77 0.92 -11.79 -7.63
CA ALA A 77 1.78 -12.03 -6.47
C ALA A 77 3.22 -12.40 -6.89
N LEU A 78 3.36 -13.12 -7.99
CA LEU A 78 4.65 -13.49 -8.58
C LEU A 78 5.54 -12.29 -8.92
N GLU A 79 4.95 -11.15 -9.35
CA GLU A 79 5.70 -9.94 -9.68
C GLU A 79 6.32 -9.27 -8.44
N ALA A 80 5.78 -9.55 -7.26
CA ALA A 80 6.27 -9.04 -5.98
C ALA A 80 7.13 -10.07 -5.22
N LYS A 81 7.39 -11.25 -5.81
CA LYS A 81 8.23 -12.28 -5.20
C LYS A 81 9.65 -11.76 -5.01
N ASP A 82 10.21 -12.00 -3.81
CA ASP A 82 11.54 -11.60 -3.37
C ASP A 82 11.79 -10.07 -3.42
N ARG A 83 10.71 -9.27 -3.48
CA ARG A 83 10.77 -7.80 -3.47
C ARG A 83 10.36 -7.22 -2.12
N GLN A 84 10.58 -5.92 -1.97
CA GLN A 84 10.11 -5.15 -0.82
C GLN A 84 8.69 -4.66 -1.09
N VAL A 85 7.76 -5.00 -0.21
CA VAL A 85 6.37 -4.54 -0.28
C VAL A 85 6.07 -3.72 0.97
N THR A 86 5.67 -2.48 0.81
CA THR A 86 5.23 -1.63 1.92
C THR A 86 3.73 -1.38 1.79
N THR A 87 3.00 -1.74 2.83
CA THR A 87 1.58 -1.44 2.98
C THR A 87 1.39 -0.25 3.94
N VAL A 88 0.15 0.19 4.14
CA VAL A 88 -0.12 1.31 5.06
C VAL A 88 0.39 1.05 6.49
N GLU A 89 0.42 -0.21 6.92
CA GLU A 89 0.94 -0.62 8.23
C GLU A 89 2.45 -0.37 8.34
N GLY A 90 3.17 -0.44 7.23
CA GLY A 90 4.61 -0.22 7.18
C GLY A 90 5.04 1.24 7.07
N LEU A 91 4.12 2.18 6.98
CA LEU A 91 4.45 3.61 6.98
C LEU A 91 4.90 4.11 8.37
N SER A 92 4.42 3.50 9.44
CA SER A 92 4.87 3.79 10.80
C SER A 92 5.94 2.80 11.25
N ASP A 93 6.76 3.21 12.23
CA ASP A 93 7.75 2.33 12.87
C ASP A 93 7.17 1.58 14.09
N GLY A 94 5.86 1.68 14.33
CA GLY A 94 5.16 1.11 15.47
C GLY A 94 5.11 2.02 16.69
N HIS A 95 5.95 3.04 16.77
CA HIS A 95 5.99 4.04 17.86
C HIS A 95 5.61 5.43 17.39
N HIS A 96 6.01 5.78 16.17
CA HIS A 96 5.75 7.08 15.55
C HIS A 96 5.02 6.90 14.24
N LEU A 97 4.00 7.69 14.04
CA LEU A 97 3.29 7.75 12.77
C LEU A 97 4.14 8.48 11.74
N HIS A 98 3.99 8.08 10.48
CA HIS A 98 4.52 8.89 9.39
C HIS A 98 3.79 10.25 9.35
N PRO A 99 4.47 11.38 9.05
CA PRO A 99 3.85 12.72 9.03
C PRO A 99 2.55 12.78 8.22
N ILE A 100 2.44 12.04 7.12
CA ILE A 100 1.19 11.98 6.36
C ILE A 100 0.04 11.34 7.16
N GLN A 101 0.31 10.35 8.00
CA GLN A 101 -0.71 9.71 8.84
C GLN A 101 -1.20 10.67 9.93
N GLU A 102 -0.27 11.42 10.55
CA GLU A 102 -0.60 12.44 11.55
C GLU A 102 -1.47 13.54 10.93
N MET A 103 -1.05 14.07 9.78
CA MET A 103 -1.78 15.14 9.11
C MET A 103 -3.16 14.71 8.58
N PHE A 104 -3.32 13.45 8.18
CA PHE A 104 -4.64 12.91 7.85
C PHE A 104 -5.59 12.90 9.06
N ALA A 105 -5.07 12.65 10.24
CA ALA A 105 -5.85 12.73 11.48
C ALA A 105 -6.18 14.18 11.87
N GLU A 106 -5.20 15.07 11.80
CA GLU A 106 -5.33 16.47 12.23
C GLU A 106 -6.18 17.31 11.26
N CYS A 107 -5.97 17.18 9.95
CA CYS A 107 -6.67 17.95 8.93
C CYS A 107 -8.01 17.32 8.51
N GLY A 108 -8.38 16.16 9.07
CA GLY A 108 -9.63 15.48 8.72
C GLY A 108 -9.62 14.84 7.35
N GLY A 109 -8.46 14.40 6.85
CA GLY A 109 -8.29 13.71 5.56
C GLY A 109 -8.97 12.33 5.51
N SER A 110 -9.47 11.84 6.64
CA SER A 110 -10.19 10.58 6.75
C SER A 110 -11.57 10.77 7.36
N GLN A 111 -12.60 10.12 6.79
CA GLN A 111 -13.95 10.03 7.37
C GLN A 111 -14.34 8.57 7.62
N CYS A 112 -14.82 7.84 6.59
CA CYS A 112 -15.13 6.41 6.78
C CYS A 112 -13.88 5.53 6.89
N GLY A 113 -12.70 6.02 6.47
CA GLY A 113 -11.42 5.32 6.58
C GLY A 113 -11.14 4.31 5.48
N PHE A 114 -12.10 3.97 4.62
CA PHE A 114 -11.94 2.86 3.68
C PHE A 114 -10.90 3.12 2.58
N CYS A 115 -10.90 4.32 1.99
CA CYS A 115 -9.91 4.71 0.97
C CYS A 115 -8.59 5.22 1.56
N THR A 116 -8.58 5.55 2.84
CA THR A 116 -7.45 6.20 3.54
C THR A 116 -6.13 5.45 3.36
N PRO A 117 -6.04 4.12 3.47
CA PRO A 117 -4.78 3.41 3.25
C PRO A 117 -4.15 3.67 1.89
N GLY A 118 -4.95 3.66 0.82
CA GLY A 118 -4.46 3.93 -0.53
C GLY A 118 -3.93 5.37 -0.66
N PHE A 119 -4.66 6.35 -0.14
CA PHE A 119 -4.19 7.75 -0.14
C PHE A 119 -2.90 7.93 0.67
N LEU A 120 -2.80 7.33 1.84
CA LEU A 120 -1.61 7.43 2.68
C LEU A 120 -0.36 6.89 1.97
N VAL A 121 -0.47 5.70 1.36
CA VAL A 121 0.64 5.08 0.64
C VAL A 121 1.04 5.89 -0.60
N THR A 122 0.05 6.35 -1.39
CA THR A 122 0.32 7.18 -2.58
C THR A 122 0.96 8.52 -2.19
N SER A 123 0.44 9.17 -1.14
CA SER A 123 0.97 10.44 -0.66
C SER A 123 2.36 10.31 -0.06
N ALA A 124 2.64 9.21 0.64
CA ALA A 124 3.97 8.94 1.18
C ALA A 124 5.00 8.78 0.05
N ALA A 125 4.66 8.05 -1.02
CA ALA A 125 5.52 7.92 -2.20
C ALA A 125 5.78 9.28 -2.89
N LEU A 126 4.74 10.11 -3.03
CA LEU A 126 4.91 11.47 -3.54
C LEU A 126 5.91 12.28 -2.69
N LEU A 127 5.71 12.29 -1.37
CA LEU A 127 6.50 13.09 -0.45
C LEU A 127 7.96 12.61 -0.33
N GLU A 128 8.20 11.32 -0.56
CA GLU A 128 9.56 10.78 -0.66
C GLU A 128 10.25 11.22 -1.96
N ALA A 129 9.54 11.18 -3.08
CA ALA A 129 10.06 11.61 -4.38
C ALA A 129 10.19 13.14 -4.49
N ASN A 130 9.25 13.89 -3.92
CA ASN A 130 9.20 15.35 -3.91
C ASN A 130 8.72 15.84 -2.53
N PRO A 131 9.64 16.19 -1.60
CA PRO A 131 9.28 16.65 -0.26
C PRO A 131 8.52 17.98 -0.21
N THR A 132 8.55 18.77 -1.29
CA THR A 132 7.91 20.09 -1.36
C THR A 132 7.02 20.21 -2.60
N PRO A 133 6.00 19.34 -2.74
CA PRO A 133 5.12 19.39 -3.90
C PRO A 133 4.28 20.67 -3.91
N THR A 134 3.96 21.14 -5.09
CA THR A 134 2.90 22.14 -5.25
C THR A 134 1.53 21.48 -4.97
N ARG A 135 0.52 22.30 -4.67
CA ARG A 135 -0.84 21.78 -4.49
C ARG A 135 -1.36 21.03 -5.73
N GLN A 136 -0.97 21.47 -6.92
CA GLN A 136 -1.35 20.78 -8.16
C GLN A 136 -0.67 19.39 -8.25
N GLU A 137 0.62 19.29 -7.99
CA GLU A 137 1.31 18.00 -7.96
C GLU A 137 0.74 17.04 -6.91
N ALA A 138 0.30 17.56 -5.76
CA ALA A 138 -0.38 16.76 -4.76
C ALA A 138 -1.73 16.23 -5.27
N MET A 139 -2.50 17.03 -6.00
CA MET A 139 -3.77 16.61 -6.62
C MET A 139 -3.53 15.57 -7.72
N ASP A 140 -2.55 15.82 -8.60
CA ASP A 140 -2.21 14.92 -9.70
C ASP A 140 -1.73 13.55 -9.19
N ALA A 141 -0.94 13.53 -8.13
CA ALA A 141 -0.44 12.29 -7.54
C ALA A 141 -1.56 11.37 -7.01
N ILE A 142 -2.64 11.93 -6.51
CA ILE A 142 -3.77 11.18 -5.93
C ILE A 142 -4.94 10.99 -6.90
N GLU A 143 -4.84 11.39 -8.16
CA GLU A 143 -5.94 11.28 -9.16
C GLU A 143 -6.43 9.84 -9.34
N GLY A 144 -5.54 8.85 -9.14
CA GLY A 144 -5.87 7.42 -9.17
C GLY A 144 -6.58 6.89 -7.92
N ASN A 145 -6.83 7.73 -6.90
CA ASN A 145 -7.44 7.34 -5.64
C ASN A 145 -8.85 7.94 -5.50
N LEU A 146 -9.86 7.09 -5.28
CA LEU A 146 -11.24 7.54 -5.15
C LEU A 146 -11.68 7.64 -3.69
N CYS A 147 -12.23 8.82 -3.32
CA CYS A 147 -12.90 9.05 -2.06
C CYS A 147 -14.33 9.52 -2.28
N ARG A 148 -15.31 8.89 -1.60
CA ARG A 148 -16.73 9.28 -1.69
C ARG A 148 -17.17 10.24 -0.57
N CYS A 149 -16.34 10.44 0.45
CA CYS A 149 -16.75 11.12 1.68
C CYS A 149 -16.21 12.54 1.81
N THR A 150 -14.91 12.77 1.58
CA THR A 150 -14.20 14.00 2.00
C THR A 150 -14.31 15.17 1.01
N GLY A 151 -14.65 14.91 -0.26
CA GLY A 151 -14.56 15.91 -1.31
C GLY A 151 -13.11 16.34 -1.65
N TYR A 152 -12.11 15.55 -1.22
CA TYR A 152 -10.66 15.69 -1.49
C TYR A 152 -9.95 16.87 -0.83
N GLN A 153 -10.64 17.93 -0.45
CA GLN A 153 -10.01 19.14 0.08
C GLN A 153 -9.10 18.84 1.28
N GLN A 154 -9.64 18.19 2.31
CA GLN A 154 -8.87 17.84 3.51
C GLN A 154 -7.74 16.86 3.23
N ILE A 155 -7.90 15.98 2.22
CA ILE A 155 -6.84 15.07 1.79
C ILE A 155 -5.65 15.85 1.23
N VAL A 156 -5.90 16.79 0.31
CA VAL A 156 -4.85 17.65 -0.25
C VAL A 156 -4.24 18.54 0.82
N ASP A 157 -5.04 19.09 1.74
CA ASP A 157 -4.54 19.89 2.86
C ASP A 157 -3.65 19.09 3.79
N SER A 158 -3.97 17.79 4.03
CA SER A 158 -3.14 16.86 4.79
C SER A 158 -1.78 16.63 4.12
N ILE A 159 -1.75 16.43 2.80
CA ILE A 159 -0.51 16.24 2.04
C ILE A 159 0.36 17.51 2.13
N MET A 160 -0.23 18.69 1.93
CA MET A 160 0.49 19.95 2.00
C MET A 160 1.03 20.24 3.40
N SER A 161 0.30 19.84 4.44
CA SER A 161 0.74 19.98 5.84
C SER A 161 1.88 19.00 6.18
N ALA A 162 1.78 17.76 5.73
CA ALA A 162 2.85 16.76 5.88
C ALA A 162 4.14 17.20 5.17
N SER A 163 4.02 17.75 3.96
CA SER A 163 5.15 18.31 3.20
C SER A 163 5.91 19.38 4.00
N LYS A 164 5.22 20.26 4.72
CA LYS A 164 5.87 21.28 5.57
C LYS A 164 6.67 20.65 6.70
N ILE A 165 6.10 19.66 7.41
CA ILE A 165 6.77 18.94 8.49
C ILE A 165 8.05 18.29 7.98
N LEU A 166 7.98 17.63 6.81
CA LEU A 166 9.12 16.97 6.20
C LEU A 166 10.22 17.93 5.77
N SER A 167 9.85 19.08 5.19
CA SER A 167 10.81 20.10 4.75
C SER A 167 11.51 20.82 5.91
N GLU A 168 10.86 20.89 7.08
CA GLU A 168 11.42 21.50 8.29
C GLU A 168 12.36 20.56 9.06
N GLY A 169 12.63 19.36 8.56
CA GLY A 169 13.64 18.44 9.09
C GLY A 169 13.18 17.63 10.31
N ILE A 170 11.88 17.52 10.55
CA ILE A 170 11.32 16.60 11.54
C ILE A 170 11.36 15.19 10.94
N GLN A 171 12.17 14.36 11.51
CA GLN A 171 12.69 13.05 11.10
C GLN A 171 11.72 12.18 10.27
N ASN A 172 12.14 11.86 9.05
CA ASN A 172 11.60 10.72 8.30
C ASN A 172 12.62 9.59 8.23
N LYS A 173 12.19 8.41 8.65
CA LYS A 173 12.87 7.17 8.29
C LYS A 173 12.49 6.85 6.84
N PRO A 174 13.43 6.51 5.96
CA PRO A 174 13.10 6.05 4.62
C PRO A 174 12.12 4.87 4.67
N ILE A 175 11.07 4.89 3.86
CA ILE A 175 10.01 3.86 3.82
C ILE A 175 10.59 2.46 3.51
N THR A 176 11.81 2.39 3.01
CA THR A 176 12.50 1.16 2.61
C THR A 176 13.32 0.50 3.70
N GLU A 177 13.56 1.14 4.85
CA GLU A 177 14.32 0.52 5.94
C GLU A 177 13.45 -0.39 6.81
N PRO A 178 13.91 -1.61 7.15
CA PRO A 178 13.17 -2.51 8.04
C PRO A 178 13.03 -1.92 9.44
N ALA A 179 11.86 -2.14 10.07
CA ALA A 179 11.64 -1.79 11.46
C ALA A 179 12.70 -2.46 12.36
N SER A 180 13.38 -1.68 13.19
CA SER A 180 14.52 -2.14 13.99
C SER A 180 14.15 -2.84 15.29
N ASP A 181 12.87 -2.97 15.63
CA ASP A 181 12.44 -3.60 16.87
C ASP A 181 11.88 -5.01 16.68
N PRO A 182 12.33 -5.97 17.52
CA PRO A 182 11.67 -7.27 17.60
C PRO A 182 10.28 -7.08 18.22
N ASP A 183 9.29 -7.71 17.57
CA ASP A 183 7.91 -7.83 18.00
C ASP A 183 7.84 -8.15 19.51
N PRO A 184 7.20 -7.32 20.36
CA PRO A 184 6.84 -7.75 21.68
C PRO A 184 5.72 -8.78 21.51
N GLY A 185 6.08 -10.06 21.46
CA GLY A 185 5.19 -11.18 21.23
C GLY A 185 3.88 -11.01 21.99
N PHE A 186 2.77 -10.92 21.29
CA PHE A 186 1.47 -11.17 21.85
C PHE A 186 1.40 -12.66 22.18
N GLY A 187 1.84 -12.95 23.40
CA GLY A 187 1.66 -14.26 23.99
C GLY A 187 0.23 -14.39 24.52
N GLY A 188 -0.40 -15.52 24.23
CA GLY A 188 -1.63 -15.98 24.83
C GLY A 188 -2.66 -16.45 23.85
#